data_ea2d2214f1ee14ba5056e0f82d614729
#
_entry.id   ea2d2214f1ee14ba5056e0f82d614729
#
_cell.length_a   1.000
_cell.length_b   1.000
_cell.length_c   1.000
_cell.angle_alpha   90.00
_cell.angle_beta   90.00
_cell.angle_gamma   90.00
#
_symmetry.space_group_name_H-M   'P 1'
#
loop_
_entity.id
_entity.type
_entity.pdbx_description
1 polymer ?
#
loop_
_entity_poly.entity_id
_entity_poly.type
_entity_poly.pdbx_seq_one_letter_code
_entity_poly.pdbx_strand_id
1 'polypeptide(L)'
;MAAIFSITIRRARRDDVGVIVAMLADDPLGSGRERLEDPLPASYFRAFEVLEHASHIQLVVAEDEDGAVIGCLQLCVLPGLSSQGASRGLIEDVRVATHCRSRGVGEKIVQWAVAEARAKGCALVELLTHNTRVDAQRFYARLGFQPSHVGMTLRF
;
A
#
# COMPACT_ATOMS: atom_id res chain seq x y z
N MET A 1 -24.44 6.72 -16.86
CA MET A 1 -23.32 7.40 -16.22
C MET A 1 -22.82 6.47 -15.13
N ALA A 2 -21.58 6.02 -15.19
CA ALA A 2 -21.00 5.27 -14.08
C ALA A 2 -20.95 6.22 -12.86
N ALA A 3 -21.51 5.80 -11.73
CA ALA A 3 -21.41 6.55 -10.49
C ALA A 3 -19.91 6.80 -10.22
N ILE A 4 -19.52 8.06 -10.03
CA ILE A 4 -18.17 8.41 -9.62
C ILE A 4 -18.02 7.86 -8.21
N PHE A 5 -17.31 6.73 -8.10
CA PHE A 5 -17.05 6.12 -6.80
C PHE A 5 -16.10 7.06 -6.03
N SER A 6 -16.68 7.80 -5.08
CA SER A 6 -15.92 8.72 -4.24
C SER A 6 -15.16 7.92 -3.19
N ILE A 7 -13.88 8.22 -3.02
CA ILE A 7 -13.08 7.67 -1.92
C ILE A 7 -12.35 8.78 -1.19
N THR A 8 -12.20 8.60 0.11
CA THR A 8 -11.36 9.44 0.96
C THR A 8 -10.13 8.65 1.38
N ILE A 9 -8.95 9.24 1.22
CA ILE A 9 -7.69 8.62 1.68
C ILE A 9 -7.25 9.34 2.95
N ARG A 10 -7.02 8.57 4.01
CA ARG A 10 -6.54 9.08 5.29
C ARG A 10 -5.47 8.18 5.90
N ARG A 11 -4.75 8.68 6.89
CA ARG A 11 -3.88 7.83 7.70
C ARG A 11 -4.69 6.74 8.40
N ALA A 12 -4.11 5.55 8.46
CA ALA A 12 -4.68 4.44 9.20
C ALA A 12 -4.71 4.76 10.70
N ARG A 13 -5.71 4.22 11.39
CA ARG A 13 -5.89 4.29 12.84
C ARG A 13 -5.76 2.89 13.42
N ARG A 14 -5.58 2.78 14.72
CA ARG A 14 -5.48 1.49 15.41
C ARG A 14 -6.67 0.57 15.11
N ASP A 15 -7.88 1.13 15.00
CA ASP A 15 -9.11 0.37 14.72
C ASP A 15 -9.14 -0.19 13.29
N ASP A 16 -8.33 0.33 12.36
CA ASP A 16 -8.24 -0.18 10.99
C ASP A 16 -7.35 -1.44 10.88
N VAL A 17 -6.55 -1.76 11.90
CA VAL A 17 -5.57 -2.86 11.83
C VAL A 17 -6.24 -4.17 11.44
N GLY A 18 -7.39 -4.49 12.03
CA GLY A 18 -8.11 -5.73 11.73
C GLY A 18 -8.52 -5.83 10.25
N VAL A 19 -9.10 -4.78 9.69
CA VAL A 19 -9.54 -4.79 8.28
C VAL A 19 -8.34 -4.76 7.32
N ILE A 20 -7.25 -4.09 7.68
CA ILE A 20 -6.00 -4.11 6.88
C ILE A 20 -5.43 -5.53 6.84
N VAL A 21 -5.29 -6.20 8.00
CA VAL A 21 -4.79 -7.58 8.06
C VAL A 21 -5.70 -8.54 7.28
N ALA A 22 -7.02 -8.36 7.36
CA ALA A 22 -7.95 -9.14 6.55
C ALA A 22 -7.71 -8.97 5.05
N MET A 23 -7.48 -7.74 4.57
CA MET A 23 -7.14 -7.49 3.16
C MET A 23 -5.76 -8.06 2.77
N LEU A 24 -4.78 -8.09 3.68
CA LEU A 24 -3.48 -8.72 3.45
C LEU A 24 -3.60 -10.23 3.33
N ALA A 25 -4.46 -10.86 4.14
CA ALA A 25 -4.74 -12.29 4.10
C ALA A 25 -5.57 -12.71 2.88
N ASP A 26 -6.40 -11.82 2.34
CA ASP A 26 -7.26 -12.07 1.17
C ASP A 26 -6.48 -12.02 -0.15
N ASP A 27 -5.39 -12.77 -0.21
CA ASP A 27 -4.47 -12.84 -1.32
C ASP A 27 -3.77 -14.20 -1.30
N PRO A 28 -3.66 -14.93 -2.42
CA PRO A 28 -3.05 -16.26 -2.45
C PRO A 28 -1.63 -16.33 -1.86
N LEU A 29 -0.85 -15.25 -1.99
CA LEU A 29 0.49 -15.16 -1.40
C LEU A 29 0.44 -14.69 0.07
N GLY A 30 -0.60 -13.96 0.47
CA GLY A 30 -0.80 -13.46 1.83
C GLY A 30 -1.41 -14.50 2.77
N SER A 31 -2.31 -15.33 2.28
CA SER A 31 -3.07 -16.30 3.08
C SER A 31 -2.20 -17.27 3.89
N GLY A 32 -0.99 -17.58 3.41
CA GLY A 32 -0.03 -18.42 4.13
C GLY A 32 0.89 -17.67 5.10
N ARG A 33 0.82 -16.33 5.14
CA ARG A 33 1.68 -15.49 5.99
C ARG A 33 0.93 -14.82 7.12
N GLU A 34 -0.33 -14.44 6.85
CA GLU A 34 -1.14 -13.70 7.81
C GLU A 34 -1.92 -14.64 8.73
N ARG A 35 -2.25 -14.16 9.93
CA ARG A 35 -3.01 -14.90 10.93
C ARG A 35 -4.23 -14.07 11.33
N LEU A 36 -5.40 -14.52 10.85
CA LEU A 36 -6.72 -13.95 11.22
C LEU A 36 -7.26 -14.74 12.41
N GLU A 37 -6.88 -14.34 13.61
CA GLU A 37 -7.33 -14.92 14.88
C GLU A 37 -8.24 -13.90 15.60
N ASP A 38 -9.05 -14.38 16.50
CA ASP A 38 -9.85 -13.54 17.41
C ASP A 38 -9.49 -13.90 18.86
N PRO A 39 -8.84 -13.02 19.62
CA PRO A 39 -8.35 -11.69 19.21
C PRO A 39 -7.18 -11.75 18.21
N LEU A 40 -7.06 -10.68 17.39
CA LEU A 40 -5.97 -10.56 16.43
C LEU A 40 -4.61 -10.58 17.16
N PRO A 41 -3.57 -11.28 16.61
CA PRO A 41 -2.26 -11.34 17.25
C PRO A 41 -1.68 -9.96 17.59
N ALA A 42 -1.19 -9.81 18.81
CA ALA A 42 -0.64 -8.54 19.31
C ALA A 42 0.55 -8.01 18.50
N SER A 43 1.23 -8.87 17.70
CA SER A 43 2.31 -8.47 16.81
C SER A 43 1.88 -7.42 15.78
N TYR A 44 0.64 -7.50 15.26
CA TYR A 44 0.12 -6.51 14.32
C TYR A 44 -0.04 -5.13 14.97
N PHE A 45 -0.54 -5.08 16.20
CA PHE A 45 -0.68 -3.81 16.93
C PHE A 45 0.66 -3.20 17.31
N ARG A 46 1.66 -4.02 17.69
CA ARG A 46 3.02 -3.52 17.91
C ARG A 46 3.65 -2.96 16.63
N ALA A 47 3.43 -3.63 15.50
CA ALA A 47 3.89 -3.11 14.20
C ALA A 47 3.19 -1.79 13.86
N PHE A 48 1.88 -1.70 14.08
CA PHE A 48 1.12 -0.47 13.86
C PHE A 48 1.66 0.69 14.70
N GLU A 49 1.95 0.48 15.98
CA GLU A 49 2.54 1.49 16.87
C GLU A 49 3.87 2.04 16.32
N VAL A 50 4.72 1.17 15.78
CA VAL A 50 5.97 1.61 15.12
C VAL A 50 5.67 2.46 13.89
N LEU A 51 4.74 2.02 13.04
CA LEU A 51 4.34 2.75 11.82
C LEU A 51 3.71 4.11 12.14
N GLU A 52 2.86 4.17 13.16
CA GLU A 52 2.17 5.40 13.57
C GLU A 52 3.16 6.51 13.99
N HIS A 53 4.26 6.13 14.67
CA HIS A 53 5.28 7.07 15.14
C HIS A 53 6.40 7.34 14.12
N ALA A 54 6.47 6.58 13.04
CA ALA A 54 7.48 6.76 12.01
C ALA A 54 7.18 7.97 11.12
N SER A 55 7.97 9.01 11.18
CA SER A 55 7.76 10.26 10.41
C SER A 55 7.93 10.07 8.90
N HIS A 56 8.70 9.06 8.49
CA HIS A 56 9.01 8.76 7.08
C HIS A 56 8.15 7.64 6.50
N ILE A 57 7.20 7.09 7.26
CA ILE A 57 6.25 6.05 6.81
C ILE A 57 4.83 6.55 6.97
N GLN A 58 3.99 6.29 5.99
CA GLN A 58 2.57 6.56 6.03
C GLN A 58 1.81 5.30 5.65
N LEU A 59 1.17 4.67 6.64
CA LEU A 59 0.15 3.67 6.38
C LEU A 59 -1.18 4.40 6.21
N VAL A 60 -1.82 4.24 5.05
CA VAL A 60 -3.07 4.89 4.70
C VAL A 60 -4.15 3.89 4.33
N VAL A 61 -5.39 4.31 4.52
CA VAL A 61 -6.58 3.57 4.09
C VAL A 61 -7.40 4.43 3.14
N ALA A 62 -8.14 3.77 2.25
CA ALA A 62 -9.18 4.38 1.45
C ALA A 62 -10.54 3.99 2.03
N GLU A 63 -11.36 4.98 2.30
CA GLU A 63 -12.76 4.82 2.73
C GLU A 63 -13.70 5.11 1.57
N ASP A 64 -14.79 4.40 1.52
CA ASP A 64 -15.93 4.73 0.64
C ASP A 64 -16.81 5.83 1.26
N GLU A 65 -17.93 6.12 0.60
CA GLU A 65 -18.87 7.17 1.02
C GLU A 65 -19.54 6.86 2.37
N ASP A 66 -19.63 5.60 2.76
CA ASP A 66 -20.19 5.16 4.03
C ASP A 66 -19.13 5.09 5.15
N GLY A 67 -17.87 5.40 4.83
CA GLY A 67 -16.74 5.36 5.77
C GLY A 67 -16.16 3.96 5.98
N ALA A 68 -16.55 2.99 5.14
CA ALA A 68 -15.96 1.66 5.20
C ALA A 68 -14.56 1.65 4.57
N VAL A 69 -13.60 1.00 5.24
CA VAL A 69 -12.25 0.83 4.70
C VAL A 69 -12.27 -0.22 3.59
N ILE A 70 -11.95 0.21 2.38
CA ILE A 70 -12.00 -0.60 1.15
C ILE A 70 -10.64 -0.77 0.45
N GLY A 71 -9.59 -0.15 0.98
CA GLY A 71 -8.23 -0.30 0.47
C GLY A 71 -7.20 0.22 1.45
N CYS A 72 -5.96 -0.18 1.25
CA CYS A 72 -4.81 0.33 2.01
C CYS A 72 -3.55 0.39 1.17
N LEU A 73 -2.58 1.16 1.66
CA LEU A 73 -1.24 1.29 1.07
C LEU A 73 -0.28 1.80 2.15
N GLN A 74 0.96 1.33 2.13
CA GLN A 74 2.06 1.92 2.88
C GLN A 74 2.98 2.68 1.93
N LEU A 75 3.28 3.93 2.24
CA LEU A 75 4.29 4.76 1.57
C LEU A 75 5.44 5.02 2.51
N CYS A 76 6.66 4.61 2.13
CA CYS A 76 7.89 4.94 2.84
C CYS A 76 8.67 5.99 2.04
N VAL A 77 9.15 7.03 2.73
CA VAL A 77 10.09 8.01 2.16
C VAL A 77 11.48 7.66 2.65
N LEU A 78 12.31 7.19 1.74
CA LEU A 78 13.65 6.69 2.06
C LEU A 78 14.69 7.72 1.64
N PRO A 79 15.37 8.39 2.59
CA PRO A 79 16.50 9.25 2.30
C PRO A 79 17.71 8.44 1.85
N GLY A 80 18.59 9.04 1.04
CA GLY A 80 19.80 8.38 0.57
C GLY A 80 20.82 9.39 0.08
N LEU A 81 22.06 8.94 -0.14
CA LEU A 81 23.12 9.78 -0.69
C LEU A 81 23.18 9.74 -2.22
N SER A 82 22.69 8.68 -2.82
CA SER A 82 22.65 8.56 -4.29
C SER A 82 21.76 9.62 -4.92
N SER A 83 21.91 9.84 -6.22
CA SER A 83 21.14 10.86 -6.96
C SER A 83 21.23 12.26 -6.32
N GLN A 84 22.43 12.63 -5.87
CA GLN A 84 22.71 13.92 -5.23
C GLN A 84 21.92 14.14 -3.92
N GLY A 85 21.71 13.08 -3.14
CA GLY A 85 21.00 13.14 -1.87
C GLY A 85 19.47 13.14 -2.01
N ALA A 86 18.94 12.75 -3.15
CA ALA A 86 17.50 12.68 -3.34
C ALA A 86 16.87 11.51 -2.56
N SER A 87 15.72 11.75 -1.96
CA SER A 87 14.88 10.71 -1.39
C SER A 87 14.13 9.93 -2.48
N ARG A 88 13.74 8.70 -2.18
CA ARG A 88 12.83 7.89 -3.00
C ARG A 88 11.61 7.46 -2.19
N GLY A 89 10.48 7.33 -2.86
CA GLY A 89 9.27 6.75 -2.30
C GLY A 89 9.23 5.25 -2.56
N LEU A 90 8.92 4.44 -1.56
CA LEU A 90 8.67 3.02 -1.69
C LEU A 90 7.21 2.74 -1.34
N ILE A 91 6.46 2.18 -2.29
CA ILE A 91 5.06 1.76 -2.09
C ILE A 91 5.04 0.29 -1.75
N GLU A 92 4.36 -0.05 -0.65
CA GLU A 92 4.19 -1.40 -0.16
C GLU A 92 2.72 -1.68 0.20
N ASP A 93 2.37 -2.94 0.29
CA ASP A 93 1.10 -3.44 0.81
C ASP A 93 -0.17 -2.81 0.20
N VAL A 94 -0.12 -2.54 -1.11
CA VAL A 94 -1.31 -2.06 -1.84
C VAL A 94 -2.37 -3.15 -1.84
N ARG A 95 -3.51 -2.89 -1.21
CA ARG A 95 -4.66 -3.81 -1.18
C ARG A 95 -5.95 -3.06 -1.47
N VAL A 96 -6.86 -3.77 -2.11
CA VAL A 96 -8.25 -3.34 -2.33
C VAL A 96 -9.16 -4.50 -1.97
N ALA A 97 -10.17 -4.22 -1.16
CA ALA A 97 -11.18 -5.19 -0.78
C ALA A 97 -11.80 -5.86 -2.02
N THR A 98 -11.99 -7.17 -1.98
CA THR A 98 -12.40 -7.97 -3.15
C THR A 98 -13.64 -7.42 -3.84
N HIS A 99 -14.66 -7.02 -3.08
CA HIS A 99 -15.91 -6.47 -3.59
C HIS A 99 -15.76 -5.05 -4.23
N CYS A 100 -14.60 -4.40 -4.05
CA CYS A 100 -14.29 -3.07 -4.59
C CYS A 100 -13.22 -3.10 -5.69
N ARG A 101 -12.72 -4.29 -6.06
CA ARG A 101 -11.75 -4.42 -7.16
C ARG A 101 -12.36 -3.99 -8.50
N SER A 102 -11.51 -3.56 -9.41
CA SER A 102 -11.92 -3.06 -10.75
C SER A 102 -12.81 -1.81 -10.75
N ARG A 103 -12.90 -1.09 -9.62
CA ARG A 103 -13.64 0.17 -9.48
C ARG A 103 -12.74 1.42 -9.42
N GLY A 104 -11.46 1.28 -9.77
CA GLY A 104 -10.50 2.39 -9.74
C GLY A 104 -9.92 2.73 -8.37
N VAL A 105 -10.29 2.01 -7.30
CA VAL A 105 -9.79 2.27 -5.93
C VAL A 105 -8.27 2.16 -5.87
N GLY A 106 -7.69 1.07 -6.39
CA GLY A 106 -6.24 0.86 -6.39
C GLY A 106 -5.49 1.96 -7.17
N GLU A 107 -6.04 2.39 -8.30
CA GLU A 107 -5.47 3.48 -9.09
C GLU A 107 -5.42 4.79 -8.29
N LYS A 108 -6.54 5.17 -7.66
CA LYS A 108 -6.61 6.39 -6.85
C LYS A 108 -5.64 6.37 -5.67
N ILE A 109 -5.51 5.22 -4.97
CA ILE A 109 -4.58 5.10 -3.84
C ILE A 109 -3.13 5.23 -4.32
N VAL A 110 -2.75 4.57 -5.42
CA VAL A 110 -1.39 4.66 -5.97
C VAL A 110 -1.09 6.06 -6.50
N GLN A 111 -2.03 6.70 -7.19
CA GLN A 111 -1.89 8.10 -7.64
C GLN A 111 -1.69 9.05 -6.46
N TRP A 112 -2.44 8.86 -5.37
CA TRP A 112 -2.25 9.61 -4.14
C TRP A 112 -0.81 9.42 -3.59
N ALA A 113 -0.31 8.20 -3.50
CA ALA A 113 1.02 7.91 -3.00
C ALA A 113 2.12 8.54 -3.87
N VAL A 114 1.97 8.53 -5.20
CA VAL A 114 2.89 9.19 -6.12
C VAL A 114 2.88 10.70 -5.93
N ALA A 115 1.70 11.31 -5.77
CA ALA A 115 1.58 12.76 -5.52
C ALA A 115 2.19 13.15 -4.15
N GLU A 116 1.96 12.36 -3.12
CA GLU A 116 2.51 12.56 -1.78
C GLU A 116 4.03 12.42 -1.75
N ALA A 117 4.59 11.39 -2.42
CA ALA A 117 6.03 11.22 -2.55
C ALA A 117 6.69 12.40 -3.27
N ARG A 118 6.05 12.89 -4.35
CA ARG A 118 6.51 14.08 -5.08
C ARG A 118 6.47 15.33 -4.19
N ALA A 119 5.40 15.53 -3.45
CA ALA A 119 5.28 16.66 -2.51
C ALA A 119 6.34 16.61 -1.40
N LYS A 120 6.80 15.42 -1.03
CA LYS A 120 7.90 15.20 -0.08
C LYS A 120 9.31 15.27 -0.71
N GLY A 121 9.41 15.63 -1.97
CA GLY A 121 10.69 15.81 -2.66
C GLY A 121 11.37 14.52 -3.10
N CYS A 122 10.65 13.41 -3.21
CA CYS A 122 11.19 12.18 -3.76
C CYS A 122 11.50 12.36 -5.25
N ALA A 123 12.68 11.87 -5.68
CA ALA A 123 13.08 11.90 -7.09
C ALA A 123 12.40 10.81 -7.92
N LEU A 124 12.01 9.72 -7.28
CA LEU A 124 11.31 8.60 -7.90
C LEU A 124 10.41 7.88 -6.89
N VAL A 125 9.50 7.07 -7.40
CA VAL A 125 8.71 6.12 -6.63
C VAL A 125 8.93 4.72 -7.19
N GLU A 126 9.16 3.77 -6.32
CA GLU A 126 9.36 2.36 -6.66
C GLU A 126 8.43 1.45 -5.86
N LEU A 127 8.24 0.24 -6.34
CA LEU A 127 7.50 -0.81 -5.66
C LEU A 127 8.03 -2.19 -6.07
N LEU A 128 7.75 -3.18 -5.25
CA LEU A 128 8.00 -4.57 -5.57
C LEU A 128 6.68 -5.30 -5.81
N THR A 129 6.61 -6.09 -6.86
CA THR A 129 5.50 -7.02 -7.09
C THR A 129 6.06 -8.39 -7.43
N HIS A 130 5.41 -9.46 -6.93
CA HIS A 130 5.87 -10.81 -7.20
C HIS A 130 5.81 -11.11 -8.70
N ASN A 131 6.82 -11.80 -9.23
CA ASN A 131 6.94 -12.06 -10.67
C ASN A 131 5.78 -12.87 -11.26
N THR A 132 5.06 -13.65 -10.45
CA THR A 132 3.85 -14.38 -10.86
C THR A 132 2.60 -13.51 -10.94
N ARG A 133 2.63 -12.28 -10.42
CA ARG A 133 1.48 -11.37 -10.41
C ARG A 133 1.39 -10.53 -11.69
N VAL A 134 1.13 -11.20 -12.81
CA VAL A 134 1.11 -10.57 -14.14
C VAL A 134 0.08 -9.44 -14.23
N ASP A 135 -1.09 -9.59 -13.62
CA ASP A 135 -2.14 -8.56 -13.63
C ASP A 135 -1.74 -7.31 -12.82
N ALA A 136 -1.04 -7.50 -11.68
CA ALA A 136 -0.50 -6.38 -10.92
C ALA A 136 0.60 -5.65 -11.72
N GLN A 137 1.47 -6.37 -12.41
CA GLN A 137 2.48 -5.77 -13.28
C GLN A 137 1.84 -4.92 -14.39
N ARG A 138 0.79 -5.43 -15.04
CA ARG A 138 0.02 -4.70 -16.05
C ARG A 138 -0.66 -3.45 -15.46
N PHE A 139 -1.20 -3.59 -14.25
CA PHE A 139 -1.82 -2.48 -13.54
C PHE A 139 -0.81 -1.36 -13.29
N TYR A 140 0.36 -1.66 -12.73
CA TYR A 140 1.39 -0.65 -12.48
C TYR A 140 1.98 -0.07 -13.77
N ALA A 141 2.14 -0.87 -14.81
CA ALA A 141 2.59 -0.38 -16.11
C ALA A 141 1.63 0.68 -16.71
N ARG A 142 0.32 0.49 -16.57
CA ARG A 142 -0.67 1.51 -16.98
C ARG A 142 -0.55 2.82 -16.19
N LEU A 143 -0.04 2.76 -14.97
CA LEU A 143 0.21 3.94 -14.13
C LEU A 143 1.59 4.57 -14.38
N GLY A 144 2.35 4.06 -15.36
CA GLY A 144 3.65 4.61 -15.76
C GLY A 144 4.86 3.98 -15.07
N PHE A 145 4.67 2.98 -14.21
CA PHE A 145 5.79 2.24 -13.64
C PHE A 145 6.45 1.33 -14.69
N GLN A 146 7.77 1.25 -14.64
CA GLN A 146 8.57 0.44 -15.57
C GLN A 146 9.32 -0.67 -14.81
N PRO A 147 9.39 -1.89 -15.35
CA PRO A 147 10.12 -3.00 -14.75
C PRO A 147 11.63 -2.87 -15.01
N SER A 148 12.24 -1.80 -14.50
CA SER A 148 13.63 -1.42 -14.74
C SER A 148 14.62 -2.13 -13.81
N HIS A 149 14.16 -2.77 -12.74
CA HIS A 149 14.99 -3.42 -11.73
C HIS A 149 14.47 -4.82 -11.40
N VAL A 150 15.36 -5.68 -10.94
CA VAL A 150 15.01 -7.01 -10.42
C VAL A 150 15.03 -6.96 -8.90
N GLY A 151 13.92 -7.29 -8.27
CA GLY A 151 13.84 -7.45 -6.81
C GLY A 151 14.40 -8.81 -6.39
N MET A 152 15.25 -8.83 -5.37
CA MET A 152 15.82 -10.04 -4.79
C MET A 152 15.49 -10.09 -3.30
N THR A 153 15.03 -11.25 -2.81
CA THR A 153 14.60 -11.44 -1.41
C THR A 153 15.38 -12.58 -0.78
N LEU A 154 15.95 -12.33 0.39
CA LEU A 154 16.51 -13.36 1.27
C LEU A 154 15.59 -13.49 2.49
N ARG A 155 15.15 -14.70 2.81
CA ARG A 155 14.27 -14.99 3.96
C ARG A 155 15.08 -15.65 5.07
N PHE A 156 14.73 -15.35 6.31
CA PHE A 156 15.34 -15.91 7.52
C PHE A 156 14.37 -16.84 8.24
#